data_d343522e226faddf101dd9e6a5d8425b
#
_entry.id   d343522e226faddf101dd9e6a5d8425b
#
_cell.length_a   1.000
_cell.length_b   1.000
_cell.length_c   1.000
_cell.angle_alpha   90.00
_cell.angle_beta   90.00
_cell.angle_gamma   90.00
#
_symmetry.space_group_name_H-M   'P 1'
#
loop_
_entity.id
_entity.type
_entity.pdbx_description
1 polymer ?
#
loop_
_entity_poly.entity_id
_entity_poly.type
_entity_poly.pdbx_seq_one_letter_code
_entity_poly.pdbx_strand_id
1 'polypeptide(L)'
;MGKRNVWLVLIGLAALGTAWWMPAEAHNERQLHQEQQETRASARLFDVLEGSGARVASVEVRTRISLGKLSGTEEMKDLAAKWADRLDMPLSEAKWTQSSHLFTYQVPANLYGVQLDYQVTGVPHKDGIDTYLVLSIKGNRDSLPYVDLIQNKHEQALKQAGFIPQFSTCIRGLYNVKLSVDQQEGKILSIFDALHAKELERLQDETVVSISGYTSEWNSFLSLNGQARMNLQVATHRDSLNGTWITAGTPIVTAEY
;
A
#
# COMPACT_ATOMS: atom_id res chain seq x y z
N MET A 1 -44.46 35.71 51.93
CA MET A 1 -44.10 34.31 51.97
C MET A 1 -44.31 33.74 50.56
N GLY A 2 -43.40 33.26 49.78
CA GLY A 2 -41.98 32.97 49.89
C GLY A 2 -41.43 32.96 48.48
N LYS A 3 -40.39 33.78 48.24
CA LYS A 3 -39.59 33.78 47.02
C LYS A 3 -38.49 32.78 47.21
N ARG A 4 -38.61 31.57 46.73
CA ARG A 4 -37.51 30.58 46.60
C ARG A 4 -38.00 29.52 45.61
N ASN A 5 -37.40 29.41 44.46
CA ASN A 5 -37.24 28.26 43.58
C ASN A 5 -37.23 28.61 42.09
N VAL A 6 -36.64 29.74 41.70
CA VAL A 6 -36.42 30.05 40.25
C VAL A 6 -34.96 29.94 39.84
N TRP A 7 -34.01 29.63 40.76
CA TRP A 7 -32.57 29.62 40.48
C TRP A 7 -31.95 28.23 40.22
N LEU A 8 -32.71 27.14 40.23
CA LEU A 8 -32.18 25.80 40.04
C LEU A 8 -32.46 25.19 38.64
N VAL A 9 -33.14 25.89 37.75
CA VAL A 9 -33.46 25.38 36.41
C VAL A 9 -32.52 25.93 35.32
N LEU A 10 -31.69 26.96 35.61
CA LEU A 10 -30.77 27.54 34.62
C LEU A 10 -29.36 26.95 34.62
N ILE A 11 -29.01 26.05 35.55
CA ILE A 11 -27.69 25.40 35.57
C ILE A 11 -27.69 24.05 34.81
N GLY A 12 -28.88 23.48 34.54
CA GLY A 12 -29.00 22.19 33.85
C GLY A 12 -28.91 22.22 32.33
N LEU A 13 -28.96 23.38 31.68
CA LEU A 13 -28.98 23.52 30.21
C LEU A 13 -27.64 23.95 29.61
N ALA A 14 -26.64 24.32 30.42
CA ALA A 14 -25.31 24.69 29.96
C ALA A 14 -24.34 23.50 29.80
N ALA A 15 -24.69 22.30 30.30
CA ALA A 15 -23.79 21.14 30.27
C ALA A 15 -24.03 20.16 29.09
N LEU A 16 -25.04 20.40 28.25
CA LEU A 16 -25.33 19.53 27.09
C LEU A 16 -24.90 20.13 25.75
N GLY A 17 -24.28 21.29 25.74
CA GLY A 17 -23.83 21.98 24.51
C GLY A 17 -22.37 21.83 24.14
N THR A 18 -21.52 21.19 24.97
CA THR A 18 -20.07 21.17 24.73
C THR A 18 -19.53 19.84 24.20
N ALA A 19 -20.39 18.86 23.92
CA ALA A 19 -19.94 17.53 23.49
C ALA A 19 -19.90 17.33 21.96
N TRP A 20 -20.21 18.36 21.15
CA TRP A 20 -20.29 18.20 19.68
C TRP A 20 -19.35 19.12 18.88
N TRP A 21 -18.42 19.76 19.53
CA TRP A 21 -17.38 20.51 18.82
C TRP A 21 -16.02 19.84 19.05
N MET A 22 -15.84 18.63 18.49
CA MET A 22 -14.48 18.16 18.20
C MET A 22 -13.98 19.04 17.05
N PRO A 23 -12.87 19.76 17.22
CA PRO A 23 -12.37 20.66 16.20
C PRO A 23 -12.00 19.84 14.97
N ALA A 24 -12.41 20.32 13.80
CA ALA A 24 -12.03 19.78 12.49
C ALA A 24 -10.49 19.69 12.32
N GLU A 25 -9.74 20.42 13.12
CA GLU A 25 -8.28 20.40 13.22
C GLU A 25 -7.73 19.05 13.68
N ALA A 26 -8.34 18.39 14.69
CA ALA A 26 -7.86 17.09 15.17
C ALA A 26 -8.09 15.94 14.14
N HIS A 27 -9.07 16.09 13.27
CA HIS A 27 -9.30 15.16 12.17
C HIS A 27 -8.30 15.39 11.04
N ASN A 28 -7.98 16.66 10.77
CA ASN A 28 -7.01 17.06 9.75
C ASN A 28 -5.56 16.72 10.15
N GLU A 29 -5.21 16.89 11.43
CA GLU A 29 -3.88 16.48 11.94
C GLU A 29 -3.68 14.96 11.88
N ARG A 30 -4.70 14.17 12.21
CA ARG A 30 -4.62 12.70 12.08
C ARG A 30 -4.49 12.24 10.62
N GLN A 31 -5.19 12.90 9.69
CA GLN A 31 -5.05 12.62 8.26
C GLN A 31 -3.67 13.01 7.73
N LEU A 32 -3.14 14.17 8.12
CA LEU A 32 -1.80 14.63 7.73
C LEU A 32 -0.70 13.70 8.29
N HIS A 33 -0.84 13.22 9.52
CA HIS A 33 0.08 12.23 10.09
C HIS A 33 -0.01 10.87 9.39
N GLN A 34 -1.20 10.45 8.99
CA GLN A 34 -1.41 9.21 8.24
C GLN A 34 -0.81 9.30 6.82
N GLU A 35 -1.01 10.41 6.13
CA GLU A 35 -0.41 10.70 4.83
C GLU A 35 1.12 10.74 4.89
N GLN A 36 1.70 11.37 5.91
CA GLN A 36 3.16 11.43 6.10
C GLN A 36 3.77 10.06 6.46
N GLN A 37 3.01 9.20 7.13
CA GLN A 37 3.48 7.89 7.57
C GLN A 37 3.47 6.86 6.43
N GLU A 38 2.44 6.87 5.58
CA GLU A 38 2.38 6.01 4.38
C GLU A 38 3.43 6.40 3.34
N THR A 39 3.69 7.69 3.16
CA THR A 39 4.73 8.21 2.24
C THR A 39 6.16 7.80 2.66
N ARG A 40 6.37 7.45 3.92
CA ARG A 40 7.69 7.06 4.46
C ARG A 40 7.94 5.55 4.44
N ALA A 41 6.96 4.71 4.14
CA ALA A 41 7.13 3.26 4.17
C ALA A 41 8.21 2.80 3.19
N SER A 42 8.24 3.35 1.97
CA SER A 42 9.26 3.06 0.96
C SER A 42 10.67 3.45 1.42
N ALA A 43 10.84 4.68 1.90
CA ALA A 43 12.13 5.17 2.42
C ALA A 43 12.57 4.36 3.65
N ARG A 44 11.65 4.08 4.59
CA ARG A 44 11.96 3.33 5.80
C ARG A 44 12.36 1.87 5.51
N LEU A 45 11.63 1.19 4.63
CA LEU A 45 12.00 -0.15 4.18
C LEU A 45 13.32 -0.15 3.42
N PHE A 46 13.57 0.87 2.61
CA PHE A 46 14.84 1.04 1.92
C PHE A 46 16.00 1.14 2.92
N ASP A 47 15.90 2.02 3.92
CA ASP A 47 16.94 2.24 4.92
C ASP A 47 17.27 0.97 5.72
N VAL A 48 16.25 0.22 6.15
CA VAL A 48 16.49 -1.01 6.93
C VAL A 48 17.09 -2.13 6.09
N LEU A 49 16.74 -2.24 4.79
CA LEU A 49 17.35 -3.21 3.89
C LEU A 49 18.84 -2.88 3.65
N GLU A 50 19.15 -1.63 3.32
CA GLU A 50 20.55 -1.19 3.16
C GLU A 50 21.33 -1.34 4.46
N GLY A 51 20.73 -0.98 5.60
CA GLY A 51 21.32 -1.15 6.93
C GLY A 51 21.60 -2.61 7.29
N SER A 52 20.83 -3.56 6.74
CA SER A 52 21.08 -5.01 6.89
C SER A 52 22.27 -5.51 6.06
N GLY A 53 22.78 -4.67 5.14
CA GLY A 53 23.85 -4.98 4.20
C GLY A 53 23.37 -5.53 2.86
N ALA A 54 22.07 -5.48 2.58
CA ALA A 54 21.54 -5.77 1.26
C ALA A 54 21.70 -4.55 0.35
N ARG A 55 22.05 -4.75 -0.92
CA ARG A 55 22.00 -3.71 -1.94
C ARG A 55 20.59 -3.67 -2.52
N VAL A 56 19.87 -2.57 -2.30
CA VAL A 56 18.53 -2.41 -2.88
C VAL A 56 18.61 -2.37 -4.40
N ALA A 57 17.77 -3.19 -5.04
CA ALA A 57 17.68 -3.33 -6.48
C ALA A 57 16.41 -2.69 -7.05
N SER A 58 15.25 -2.84 -6.38
CA SER A 58 13.99 -2.31 -6.86
C SER A 58 13.04 -1.95 -5.72
N VAL A 59 12.14 -1.03 -6.02
CA VAL A 59 10.98 -0.67 -5.22
C VAL A 59 9.73 -0.83 -6.09
N GLU A 60 8.68 -1.40 -5.54
CA GLU A 60 7.36 -1.49 -6.17
C GLU A 60 6.29 -1.03 -5.19
N VAL A 61 5.45 -0.11 -5.65
CA VAL A 61 4.26 0.36 -4.94
C VAL A 61 3.04 0.01 -5.76
N ARG A 62 2.06 -0.64 -5.15
CA ARG A 62 0.88 -1.13 -5.86
C ARG A 62 -0.39 -0.86 -5.08
N THR A 63 -1.48 -0.51 -5.78
CA THR A 63 -2.82 -0.45 -5.20
C THR A 63 -3.85 -1.06 -6.15
N ARG A 64 -4.95 -1.56 -5.57
CA ARG A 64 -6.12 -2.05 -6.28
C ARG A 64 -7.38 -1.46 -5.67
N ILE A 65 -8.25 -0.91 -6.52
CA ILE A 65 -9.49 -0.25 -6.13
C ILE A 65 -10.65 -0.87 -6.93
N SER A 66 -11.75 -1.17 -6.25
CA SER A 66 -12.98 -1.56 -6.94
C SER A 66 -13.66 -0.32 -7.54
N LEU A 67 -13.91 -0.37 -8.84
CA LEU A 67 -14.68 0.67 -9.55
C LEU A 67 -16.17 0.33 -9.66
N GLY A 68 -16.58 -0.82 -9.10
CA GLY A 68 -17.96 -1.30 -9.16
C GLY A 68 -18.24 -2.21 -10.34
N LYS A 69 -19.53 -2.42 -10.59
CA LYS A 69 -20.03 -3.29 -11.67
C LYS A 69 -20.48 -2.44 -12.84
N LEU A 70 -20.07 -2.82 -14.04
CA LEU A 70 -20.45 -2.18 -15.31
C LEU A 70 -21.31 -3.10 -16.17
N SER A 71 -22.06 -2.52 -17.09
CA SER A 71 -22.99 -3.26 -17.96
C SER A 71 -22.30 -3.89 -19.17
N GLY A 72 -21.15 -3.36 -19.60
CA GLY A 72 -20.46 -3.85 -20.79
C GLY A 72 -19.06 -3.31 -21.01
N THR A 73 -18.40 -3.84 -22.03
CA THR A 73 -16.99 -3.54 -22.34
C THR A 73 -16.76 -2.12 -22.83
N GLU A 74 -17.71 -1.50 -23.52
CA GLU A 74 -17.58 -0.11 -23.98
C GLU A 74 -17.63 0.85 -22.80
N GLU A 75 -18.55 0.65 -21.85
CA GLU A 75 -18.58 1.42 -20.61
C GLU A 75 -17.27 1.27 -19.81
N MET A 76 -16.71 0.05 -19.80
CA MET A 76 -15.41 -0.19 -19.15
C MET A 76 -14.27 0.55 -19.84
N LYS A 77 -14.21 0.59 -21.18
CA LYS A 77 -13.18 1.33 -21.92
C LYS A 77 -13.29 2.83 -21.67
N ASP A 78 -14.50 3.38 -21.69
CA ASP A 78 -14.76 4.80 -21.42
C ASP A 78 -14.35 5.17 -19.98
N LEU A 79 -14.69 4.34 -19.01
CA LEU A 79 -14.30 4.53 -17.61
C LEU A 79 -12.77 4.44 -17.46
N ALA A 80 -12.14 3.47 -18.14
CA ALA A 80 -10.70 3.30 -18.11
C ALA A 80 -9.96 4.51 -18.72
N ALA A 81 -10.43 5.03 -19.84
CA ALA A 81 -9.86 6.22 -20.47
C ALA A 81 -9.99 7.46 -19.57
N LYS A 82 -11.15 7.67 -18.91
CA LYS A 82 -11.36 8.77 -17.97
C LYS A 82 -10.43 8.69 -16.75
N TRP A 83 -10.18 7.48 -16.24
CA TRP A 83 -9.24 7.29 -15.14
C TRP A 83 -7.80 7.48 -15.55
N ALA A 84 -7.41 7.01 -16.76
CA ALA A 84 -6.07 7.23 -17.30
C ALA A 84 -5.79 8.73 -17.46
N ASP A 85 -6.74 9.50 -17.99
CA ASP A 85 -6.65 10.96 -18.11
C ASP A 85 -6.51 11.63 -16.73
N ARG A 86 -7.33 11.25 -15.75
CA ARG A 86 -7.25 11.77 -14.37
C ARG A 86 -5.91 11.53 -13.70
N LEU A 87 -5.24 10.43 -14.05
CA LEU A 87 -3.94 10.03 -13.50
C LEU A 87 -2.76 10.49 -14.39
N ASP A 88 -3.02 11.32 -15.40
CA ASP A 88 -2.06 11.82 -16.38
C ASP A 88 -1.30 10.68 -17.10
N MET A 89 -2.00 9.58 -17.41
CA MET A 89 -1.41 8.47 -18.16
C MET A 89 -1.50 8.71 -19.68
N PRO A 90 -0.49 8.34 -20.47
CA PRO A 90 -0.45 8.61 -21.90
C PRO A 90 -1.40 7.67 -22.67
N LEU A 91 -2.59 8.14 -23.00
CA LEU A 91 -3.60 7.35 -23.70
C LEU A 91 -3.16 6.78 -25.06
N SER A 92 -2.14 7.38 -25.70
CA SER A 92 -1.53 6.89 -26.94
C SER A 92 -0.93 5.48 -26.81
N GLU A 93 -0.55 5.08 -25.62
CA GLU A 93 0.04 3.77 -25.31
C GLU A 93 -0.99 2.73 -24.82
N ALA A 94 -2.27 3.11 -24.82
CA ALA A 94 -3.34 2.25 -24.32
C ALA A 94 -3.49 0.97 -25.14
N LYS A 95 -3.62 -0.15 -24.43
CA LYS A 95 -3.81 -1.49 -24.99
C LYS A 95 -5.08 -2.11 -24.40
N TRP A 96 -5.90 -2.71 -25.27
CA TRP A 96 -7.05 -3.49 -24.87
C TRP A 96 -6.81 -4.96 -25.15
N THR A 97 -7.03 -5.81 -24.13
CA THR A 97 -7.04 -7.26 -24.28
C THR A 97 -8.33 -7.84 -23.72
N GLN A 98 -8.82 -8.89 -24.36
CA GLN A 98 -10.07 -9.53 -24.01
C GLN A 98 -9.92 -11.05 -24.10
N SER A 99 -10.32 -11.73 -23.03
CA SER A 99 -10.46 -13.19 -22.98
C SER A 99 -11.85 -13.56 -22.46
N SER A 100 -12.16 -14.85 -22.40
CA SER A 100 -13.42 -15.34 -21.83
C SER A 100 -13.58 -15.03 -20.33
N HIS A 101 -12.49 -14.76 -19.63
CA HIS A 101 -12.48 -14.64 -18.16
C HIS A 101 -11.97 -13.29 -17.66
N LEU A 102 -11.37 -12.48 -18.54
CA LEU A 102 -10.74 -11.23 -18.13
C LEU A 102 -10.71 -10.23 -19.28
N PHE A 103 -11.13 -9.01 -18.99
CA PHE A 103 -10.92 -7.84 -19.84
C PHE A 103 -9.84 -6.96 -19.19
N THR A 104 -8.95 -6.41 -20.00
CA THR A 104 -7.89 -5.53 -19.50
C THR A 104 -7.70 -4.34 -20.42
N TYR A 105 -7.78 -3.15 -19.85
CA TYR A 105 -7.33 -1.90 -20.45
C TYR A 105 -6.06 -1.49 -19.73
N GLN A 106 -4.94 -1.43 -20.43
CA GLN A 106 -3.62 -1.19 -19.86
C GLN A 106 -2.96 0.02 -20.51
N VAL A 107 -2.36 0.89 -19.72
CA VAL A 107 -1.55 2.03 -20.19
C VAL A 107 -0.21 2.00 -19.46
N PRO A 108 0.87 1.53 -20.10
CA PRO A 108 2.21 1.64 -19.55
C PRO A 108 2.76 3.05 -19.75
N ALA A 109 3.59 3.52 -18.82
CA ALA A 109 4.33 4.76 -18.95
C ALA A 109 5.70 4.65 -18.27
N ASN A 110 6.61 5.54 -18.63
CA ASN A 110 7.89 5.70 -17.94
C ASN A 110 8.10 7.18 -17.66
N LEU A 111 8.32 7.53 -16.39
CA LEU A 111 8.49 8.91 -15.95
C LEU A 111 9.64 8.98 -14.94
N TYR A 112 10.67 9.75 -15.24
CA TYR A 112 11.85 9.92 -14.35
C TYR A 112 12.53 8.60 -13.95
N GLY A 113 12.58 7.61 -14.86
CA GLY A 113 13.14 6.28 -14.57
C GLY A 113 12.22 5.38 -13.74
N VAL A 114 10.99 5.82 -13.47
CA VAL A 114 9.93 5.04 -12.81
C VAL A 114 9.03 4.46 -13.89
N GLN A 115 8.82 3.14 -13.84
CA GLN A 115 7.87 2.43 -14.67
C GLN A 115 6.49 2.49 -14.02
N LEU A 116 5.50 2.97 -14.76
CA LEU A 116 4.11 3.03 -14.34
C LEU A 116 3.31 2.02 -15.15
N ASP A 117 2.49 1.25 -14.47
CA ASP A 117 1.53 0.36 -15.11
C ASP A 117 0.14 0.65 -14.54
N TYR A 118 -0.68 1.28 -15.36
CA TYR A 118 -2.07 1.53 -15.09
C TYR A 118 -2.90 0.46 -15.78
N GLN A 119 -3.78 -0.18 -15.03
CA GLN A 119 -4.68 -1.18 -15.58
C GLN A 119 -6.09 -0.99 -15.03
N VAL A 120 -7.09 -1.07 -15.91
CA VAL A 120 -8.46 -1.37 -15.52
C VAL A 120 -8.75 -2.80 -15.96
N THR A 121 -9.06 -3.66 -14.98
CA THR A 121 -9.38 -5.07 -15.20
C THR A 121 -10.86 -5.29 -14.95
N GLY A 122 -11.51 -6.09 -15.80
CA GLY A 122 -12.90 -6.48 -15.68
C GLY A 122 -13.08 -7.99 -15.66
N VAL A 123 -13.78 -8.49 -14.66
CA VAL A 123 -14.15 -9.90 -14.55
C VAL A 123 -15.61 -10.04 -14.98
N PRO A 124 -15.89 -10.70 -16.12
CA PRO A 124 -17.26 -10.85 -16.60
C PRO A 124 -18.06 -11.83 -15.76
N HIS A 125 -19.30 -11.46 -15.48
CA HIS A 125 -20.33 -12.27 -14.83
C HIS A 125 -21.62 -12.26 -15.66
N LYS A 126 -22.62 -13.04 -15.25
CA LYS A 126 -23.90 -13.11 -15.95
C LYS A 126 -24.67 -11.78 -16.00
N ASP A 127 -24.44 -10.92 -14.99
CA ASP A 127 -25.17 -9.68 -14.74
C ASP A 127 -24.29 -8.43 -14.83
N GLY A 128 -23.10 -8.53 -15.46
CA GLY A 128 -22.20 -7.41 -15.69
C GLY A 128 -20.72 -7.76 -15.54
N ILE A 129 -19.90 -6.73 -15.41
CA ILE A 129 -18.44 -6.83 -15.32
C ILE A 129 -18.00 -6.19 -14.00
N ASP A 130 -17.45 -6.97 -13.08
CA ASP A 130 -16.82 -6.43 -11.87
C ASP A 130 -15.48 -5.79 -12.25
N THR A 131 -15.35 -4.50 -11.99
CA THR A 131 -14.25 -3.69 -12.54
C THR A 131 -13.34 -3.18 -11.45
N TYR A 132 -12.03 -3.22 -11.71
CA TYR A 132 -10.99 -2.83 -10.77
C TYR A 132 -9.93 -1.98 -11.45
N LEU A 133 -9.55 -0.90 -10.80
CA LEU A 133 -8.35 -0.14 -11.12
C LEU A 133 -7.15 -0.73 -10.38
N VAL A 134 -6.09 -1.01 -11.09
CA VAL A 134 -4.79 -1.45 -10.54
C VAL A 134 -3.72 -0.46 -10.99
N LEU A 135 -2.96 0.07 -10.04
CA LEU A 135 -1.79 0.90 -10.28
C LEU A 135 -0.55 0.18 -9.76
N SER A 136 0.50 0.15 -10.56
CA SER A 136 1.82 -0.32 -10.16
C SER A 136 2.85 0.75 -10.53
N ILE A 137 3.70 1.11 -9.56
CA ILE A 137 4.76 2.11 -9.66
C ILE A 137 6.04 1.37 -9.32
N LYS A 138 6.94 1.20 -10.30
CA LYS A 138 8.20 0.46 -10.14
C LYS A 138 9.38 1.35 -10.39
N GLY A 139 10.31 1.35 -9.46
CA GLY A 139 11.57 2.08 -9.55
C GLY A 139 12.76 1.26 -9.11
N ASN A 140 13.92 1.88 -9.20
CA ASN A 140 15.16 1.38 -8.64
C ASN A 140 15.61 2.31 -7.50
N ARG A 141 16.80 2.05 -6.95
CA ARG A 141 17.42 2.86 -5.91
C ARG A 141 17.41 4.36 -6.22
N ASP A 142 17.82 4.72 -7.44
CA ASP A 142 18.03 6.12 -7.82
C ASP A 142 16.72 6.87 -8.09
N SER A 143 15.67 6.14 -8.43
CA SER A 143 14.34 6.69 -8.71
C SER A 143 13.38 6.69 -7.51
N LEU A 144 13.81 6.24 -6.32
CA LEU A 144 12.98 6.19 -5.11
C LEU A 144 12.26 7.52 -4.78
N PRO A 145 12.90 8.70 -4.84
CA PRO A 145 12.20 9.96 -4.58
C PRO A 145 11.06 10.25 -5.56
N TYR A 146 11.20 9.78 -6.82
CA TYR A 146 10.15 9.93 -7.84
C TYR A 146 9.02 8.92 -7.66
N VAL A 147 9.32 7.72 -7.13
CA VAL A 147 8.28 6.74 -6.76
C VAL A 147 7.34 7.34 -5.72
N ASP A 148 7.87 7.95 -4.66
CA ASP A 148 7.10 8.60 -3.61
C ASP A 148 6.28 9.79 -4.15
N LEU A 149 6.89 10.61 -5.00
CA LEU A 149 6.21 11.74 -5.63
C LEU A 149 5.00 11.30 -6.48
N ILE A 150 5.20 10.27 -7.30
CA ILE A 150 4.16 9.74 -8.18
C ILE A 150 3.06 9.06 -7.37
N GLN A 151 3.42 8.27 -6.34
CA GLN A 151 2.47 7.66 -5.42
C GLN A 151 1.56 8.72 -4.80
N ASN A 152 2.14 9.78 -4.23
CA ASN A 152 1.38 10.87 -3.61
C ASN A 152 0.41 11.54 -4.58
N LYS A 153 0.85 11.81 -5.81
CA LYS A 153 -0.01 12.38 -6.85
C LYS A 153 -1.22 11.49 -7.15
N HIS A 154 -0.97 10.19 -7.35
CA HIS A 154 -2.02 9.23 -7.65
C HIS A 154 -2.96 9.03 -6.45
N GLU A 155 -2.42 8.97 -5.23
CA GLU A 155 -3.20 8.87 -4.01
C GLU A 155 -4.16 10.06 -3.85
N GLN A 156 -3.68 11.28 -4.05
CA GLN A 156 -4.51 12.49 -4.02
C GLN A 156 -5.62 12.45 -5.07
N ALA A 157 -5.32 12.05 -6.32
CA ALA A 157 -6.32 11.92 -7.38
C ALA A 157 -7.41 10.89 -7.04
N LEU A 158 -7.04 9.78 -6.39
CA LEU A 158 -7.97 8.75 -5.93
C LEU A 158 -8.83 9.25 -4.75
N LYS A 159 -8.23 9.92 -3.77
CA LYS A 159 -8.96 10.52 -2.63
C LYS A 159 -9.95 11.59 -3.09
N GLN A 160 -9.57 12.46 -4.03
CA GLN A 160 -10.47 13.45 -4.63
C GLN A 160 -11.66 12.82 -5.37
N ALA A 161 -11.52 11.58 -5.82
CA ALA A 161 -12.60 10.81 -6.43
C ALA A 161 -13.44 10.02 -5.41
N GLY A 162 -13.18 10.17 -4.09
CA GLY A 162 -13.93 9.53 -3.02
C GLY A 162 -13.44 8.13 -2.65
N PHE A 163 -12.28 7.70 -3.14
CA PHE A 163 -11.69 6.40 -2.75
C PHE A 163 -10.75 6.56 -1.56
N ILE A 164 -10.59 5.46 -0.81
CA ILE A 164 -9.57 5.32 0.23
C ILE A 164 -8.58 4.27 -0.28
N PRO A 165 -7.53 4.67 -1.03
CA PRO A 165 -6.59 3.72 -1.59
C PRO A 165 -5.72 3.12 -0.48
N GLN A 166 -5.46 1.82 -0.57
CA GLN A 166 -4.46 1.14 0.23
C GLN A 166 -3.32 0.71 -0.69
N PHE A 167 -2.13 1.20 -0.38
CA PHE A 167 -0.94 0.84 -1.14
C PHE A 167 -0.16 -0.25 -0.43
N SER A 168 0.32 -1.23 -1.21
CA SER A 168 1.36 -2.16 -0.78
C SER A 168 2.68 -1.65 -1.32
N THR A 169 3.70 -1.62 -0.46
CA THR A 169 5.07 -1.23 -0.84
C THR A 169 5.98 -2.42 -0.64
N CYS A 170 6.72 -2.82 -1.66
CA CYS A 170 7.72 -3.87 -1.62
C CYS A 170 9.08 -3.32 -2.04
N ILE A 171 10.12 -3.62 -1.28
CA ILE A 171 11.50 -3.30 -1.62
C ILE A 171 12.28 -4.60 -1.71
N ARG A 172 13.01 -4.77 -2.80
CA ARG A 172 13.82 -5.94 -3.07
C ARG A 172 15.30 -5.57 -3.09
N GLY A 173 16.10 -6.33 -2.37
CA GLY A 173 17.57 -6.19 -2.31
C GLY A 173 18.28 -7.51 -2.55
N LEU A 174 19.59 -7.43 -2.70
CA LEU A 174 20.48 -8.56 -2.96
C LEU A 174 21.66 -8.54 -1.99
N TYR A 175 21.92 -9.65 -1.32
CA TYR A 175 23.20 -9.98 -0.73
C TYR A 175 24.04 -10.71 -1.77
N ASN A 176 25.24 -10.20 -2.08
CA ASN A 176 26.16 -10.80 -3.07
C ASN A 176 26.86 -12.07 -2.54
N VAL A 177 26.21 -12.78 -1.63
CA VAL A 177 26.67 -14.02 -1.03
C VAL A 177 25.50 -14.98 -0.82
N LYS A 178 25.76 -16.27 -0.88
CA LYS A 178 24.79 -17.29 -0.48
C LYS A 178 24.74 -17.38 1.03
N LEU A 179 23.66 -16.92 1.62
CA LEU A 179 23.43 -17.02 3.05
C LEU A 179 22.89 -18.41 3.40
N SER A 180 23.39 -19.02 4.49
CA SER A 180 22.73 -20.19 5.08
C SER A 180 21.34 -19.82 5.61
N VAL A 181 20.51 -20.80 5.93
CA VAL A 181 19.17 -20.56 6.49
C VAL A 181 19.23 -19.73 7.76
N ASP A 182 20.15 -20.06 8.69
CA ASP A 182 20.35 -19.32 9.93
C ASP A 182 20.81 -17.86 9.69
N GLN A 183 21.65 -17.65 8.68
CA GLN A 183 22.08 -16.30 8.29
C GLN A 183 20.94 -15.50 7.66
N GLN A 184 20.09 -16.13 6.83
CA GLN A 184 18.89 -15.51 6.27
C GLN A 184 17.94 -15.09 7.39
N GLU A 185 17.67 -16.00 8.33
CA GLU A 185 16.86 -15.69 9.51
C GLU A 185 17.44 -14.54 10.31
N GLY A 186 18.72 -14.55 10.62
CA GLY A 186 19.39 -13.46 11.34
C GLY A 186 19.27 -12.12 10.63
N LYS A 187 19.30 -12.07 9.29
CA LYS A 187 19.08 -10.86 8.51
C LYS A 187 17.64 -10.35 8.62
N ILE A 188 16.65 -11.25 8.55
CA ILE A 188 15.24 -10.88 8.70
C ILE A 188 14.99 -10.36 10.12
N LEU A 189 15.48 -11.05 11.15
CA LEU A 189 15.29 -10.62 12.54
C LEU A 189 15.94 -9.26 12.81
N SER A 190 17.09 -8.95 12.20
CA SER A 190 17.71 -7.63 12.34
C SER A 190 16.86 -6.50 11.74
N ILE A 191 16.10 -6.79 10.66
CA ILE A 191 15.13 -5.85 10.07
C ILE A 191 13.91 -5.69 10.98
N PHE A 192 13.42 -6.80 11.56
CA PHE A 192 12.32 -6.76 12.52
C PHE A 192 12.67 -5.93 13.74
N ASP A 193 13.88 -6.09 14.29
CA ASP A 193 14.37 -5.30 15.42
C ASP A 193 14.44 -3.80 15.06
N ALA A 194 15.00 -3.47 13.89
CA ALA A 194 15.10 -2.10 13.40
C ALA A 194 13.74 -1.42 13.17
N LEU A 195 12.70 -2.19 12.86
CA LEU A 195 11.31 -1.73 12.66
C LEU A 195 10.45 -1.90 13.91
N HIS A 196 11.03 -2.33 15.05
CA HIS A 196 10.30 -2.66 16.28
C HIS A 196 9.11 -3.59 16.01
N ALA A 197 9.29 -4.53 15.08
CA ALA A 197 8.25 -5.44 14.64
C ALA A 197 8.19 -6.70 15.50
N LYS A 198 6.98 -7.16 15.78
CA LYS A 198 6.73 -8.42 16.46
C LYS A 198 6.43 -9.50 15.43
N GLU A 199 7.16 -10.62 15.48
CA GLU A 199 6.87 -11.79 14.66
C GLU A 199 5.50 -12.39 15.00
N LEU A 200 4.77 -12.81 13.96
CA LEU A 200 3.47 -13.46 14.04
C LEU A 200 3.50 -14.86 13.44
N GLU A 201 4.14 -15.00 12.28
CA GLU A 201 4.15 -16.24 11.52
C GLU A 201 5.47 -16.39 10.77
N ARG A 202 5.93 -17.63 10.59
CA ARG A 202 7.18 -17.97 9.92
C ARG A 202 6.97 -19.14 8.98
N LEU A 203 7.54 -19.04 7.80
CA LEU A 203 7.76 -20.13 6.85
C LEU A 203 9.25 -20.27 6.61
N GLN A 204 9.76 -21.49 6.62
CA GLN A 204 11.16 -21.78 6.40
C GLN A 204 11.35 -23.10 5.68
N ASP A 205 12.19 -23.10 4.64
CA ASP A 205 12.67 -24.28 3.96
C ASP A 205 14.18 -24.18 3.68
N GLU A 206 14.73 -25.05 2.81
CA GLU A 206 16.17 -25.09 2.50
C GLU A 206 16.70 -23.83 1.80
N THR A 207 15.84 -23.06 1.12
CA THR A 207 16.20 -21.94 0.25
C THR A 207 15.52 -20.62 0.60
N VAL A 208 14.40 -20.71 1.30
CA VAL A 208 13.51 -19.56 1.61
C VAL A 208 13.30 -19.47 3.11
N VAL A 209 13.41 -18.26 3.64
CA VAL A 209 12.90 -17.89 4.95
C VAL A 209 11.96 -16.71 4.78
N SER A 210 10.73 -16.82 5.29
CA SER A 210 9.73 -15.73 5.26
C SER A 210 9.15 -15.55 6.63
N ILE A 211 9.19 -14.32 7.16
CA ILE A 211 8.63 -13.96 8.46
C ILE A 211 7.63 -12.84 8.26
N SER A 212 6.43 -13.05 8.78
CA SER A 212 5.37 -12.06 8.83
C SER A 212 5.23 -11.50 10.23
N GLY A 213 4.92 -10.21 10.35
CA GLY A 213 4.84 -9.54 11.63
C GLY A 213 4.01 -8.26 11.64
N TYR A 214 4.02 -7.63 12.79
CA TYR A 214 3.36 -6.35 13.02
C TYR A 214 4.33 -5.34 13.63
N THR A 215 4.34 -4.14 13.06
CA THR A 215 4.99 -2.96 13.63
C THR A 215 3.98 -1.83 13.81
N SER A 216 4.21 -0.97 14.79
CA SER A 216 3.43 0.25 14.99
C SER A 216 3.88 1.42 14.12
N GLU A 217 4.90 1.25 13.27
CA GLU A 217 5.38 2.31 12.38
C GLU A 217 4.36 2.65 11.28
N TRP A 218 3.47 1.73 10.93
CA TRP A 218 2.44 1.94 9.90
C TRP A 218 1.03 1.61 10.42
N ASN A 219 0.05 2.41 9.97
CA ASN A 219 -1.36 2.24 10.35
C ASN A 219 -2.10 1.21 9.50
N SER A 220 -1.66 1.01 8.24
CA SER A 220 -2.24 -0.01 7.35
C SER A 220 -1.89 -1.41 7.83
N PHE A 221 -2.85 -2.34 7.83
CA PHE A 221 -2.63 -3.72 8.24
C PHE A 221 -3.64 -4.66 7.57
N LEU A 222 -3.27 -5.93 7.51
CA LEU A 222 -4.16 -7.02 7.16
C LEU A 222 -4.61 -7.74 8.44
N SER A 223 -5.88 -8.13 8.51
CA SER A 223 -6.38 -8.95 9.60
C SER A 223 -6.15 -10.44 9.29
N LEU A 224 -5.41 -11.12 10.15
CA LEU A 224 -5.23 -12.56 10.10
C LEU A 224 -6.24 -13.24 11.03
N ASN A 225 -7.05 -14.13 10.50
CA ASN A 225 -8.04 -14.91 11.27
C ASN A 225 -8.90 -14.08 12.24
N GLY A 226 -9.15 -12.80 11.91
CA GLY A 226 -10.02 -11.91 12.69
C GLY A 226 -9.43 -11.36 13.99
N GLN A 227 -8.23 -11.73 14.41
CA GLN A 227 -7.64 -11.32 15.69
C GLN A 227 -6.24 -10.70 15.58
N ALA A 228 -5.35 -11.25 14.77
CA ALA A 228 -4.00 -10.73 14.61
C ALA A 228 -3.94 -9.71 13.48
N ARG A 229 -3.16 -8.63 13.68
CA ARG A 229 -2.87 -7.61 12.66
C ARG A 229 -1.47 -7.86 12.13
N MET A 230 -1.33 -7.88 10.81
CA MET A 230 -0.07 -8.02 10.10
C MET A 230 0.12 -6.83 9.18
N ASN A 231 1.32 -6.22 9.21
CA ASN A 231 1.66 -5.13 8.30
C ASN A 231 3.13 -5.11 7.86
N LEU A 232 3.85 -6.18 8.13
CA LEU A 232 5.22 -6.39 7.65
C LEU A 232 5.40 -7.84 7.26
N GLN A 233 5.99 -8.05 6.09
CA GLN A 233 6.53 -9.34 5.68
C GLN A 233 7.93 -9.14 5.12
N VAL A 234 8.87 -9.94 5.60
CA VAL A 234 10.24 -9.99 5.06
C VAL A 234 10.56 -11.42 4.67
N ALA A 235 11.01 -11.59 3.45
CA ALA A 235 11.36 -12.89 2.93
C ALA A 235 12.71 -12.87 2.22
N THR A 236 13.45 -13.96 2.35
CA THR A 236 14.69 -14.20 1.63
C THR A 236 14.56 -15.41 0.75
N HIS A 237 15.23 -15.38 -0.39
CA HIS A 237 15.32 -16.51 -1.30
C HIS A 237 16.76 -16.64 -1.82
N ARG A 238 17.35 -17.82 -1.65
CA ARG A 238 18.69 -18.12 -2.14
C ARG A 238 18.66 -18.42 -3.64
N ASP A 239 19.32 -17.54 -4.41
CA ASP A 239 19.45 -17.73 -5.86
C ASP A 239 20.37 -18.93 -6.17
N SER A 240 20.07 -19.62 -7.26
CA SER A 240 20.88 -20.72 -7.78
C SER A 240 22.30 -20.27 -8.19
N LEU A 241 22.46 -19.01 -8.62
CA LEU A 241 23.72 -18.52 -9.17
C LEU A 241 24.70 -18.07 -8.09
N ASN A 242 24.53 -16.97 -7.40
CA ASN A 242 25.56 -16.52 -6.45
C ASN A 242 25.08 -15.58 -5.34
N GLY A 243 23.79 -15.45 -5.06
CA GLY A 243 23.30 -14.48 -4.11
C GLY A 243 22.14 -14.96 -3.27
N THR A 244 21.73 -14.08 -2.37
CA THR A 244 20.49 -14.25 -1.61
C THR A 244 19.67 -12.99 -1.79
N TRP A 245 18.50 -13.13 -2.40
CA TRP A 245 17.53 -12.05 -2.49
C TRP A 245 16.82 -11.84 -1.16
N ILE A 246 16.50 -10.62 -0.87
CA ILE A 246 15.63 -10.23 0.25
C ILE A 246 14.54 -9.30 -0.26
N THR A 247 13.32 -9.53 0.19
CA THR A 247 12.17 -8.67 -0.13
C THR A 247 11.48 -8.30 1.19
N ALA A 248 11.29 -7.02 1.43
CA ALA A 248 10.48 -6.52 2.54
C ALA A 248 9.25 -5.81 1.98
N GLY A 249 8.08 -6.06 2.57
CA GLY A 249 6.82 -5.47 2.11
C GLY A 249 5.89 -5.09 3.25
N THR A 250 5.12 -4.03 3.01
CA THR A 250 4.02 -3.57 3.87
C THR A 250 2.77 -3.32 3.03
N PRO A 251 1.55 -3.75 3.46
CA PRO A 251 1.30 -4.64 4.60
C PRO A 251 1.74 -6.09 4.36
N ILE A 252 2.01 -6.46 3.10
CA ILE A 252 2.45 -7.81 2.67
C ILE A 252 3.33 -7.69 1.43
N VAL A 253 4.20 -8.67 1.20
CA VAL A 253 4.94 -8.82 -0.05
C VAL A 253 3.97 -9.24 -1.15
N THR A 254 3.87 -8.41 -2.20
CA THR A 254 3.03 -8.64 -3.39
C THR A 254 3.87 -8.90 -4.65
N ALA A 255 5.19 -8.77 -4.55
CA ALA A 255 6.12 -9.09 -5.64
C ALA A 255 6.43 -10.59 -5.65
N GLU A 256 6.61 -11.15 -6.84
CA GLU A 256 7.09 -12.53 -7.00
C GLU A 256 8.55 -12.65 -6.52
N TYR A 257 8.88 -13.79 -5.93
CA TYR A 257 10.22 -14.12 -5.41
C TYR A 257 11.20 -14.43 -6.53
#